data_851e1f5abfdb064b34e774613972cc8b
#
_entry.id   851e1f5abfdb064b34e774613972cc8b
#
_cell.length_a   1.000
_cell.length_b   1.000
_cell.length_c   1.000
_cell.angle_alpha   90.00
_cell.angle_beta   90.00
_cell.angle_gamma   90.00
#
_symmetry.space_group_name_H-M   'P 1'
#
loop_
_entity.id
_entity.type
_entity.pdbx_description
1 polymer ?
#
loop_
_entity_poly.entity_id
_entity_poly.type
_entity_poly.pdbx_seq_one_letter_code
_entity_poly.pdbx_strand_id
1 'polypeptide(L)'
;MPGGKERELRRRISSVQSTKKITRAMELIAATRVVKAMQRADAARPYARRITSVIENLAAGGASVDHPLLREVEEVKTVGFIVIGGDRGLAGAFNTNPIRAAERQLMAHQTEGKSYALFCVGKKPGAYFRFRNYRVDHSYEGFTADPTYEDARRIADDVAAAFVSGQVDEVELIYTEFISMGTQRVSVRRFLPLEDTSVIAAGGSGSAEAASAFEFEPSPEAVLESLLPRYIEARLFGALLDNAASEHANRQRAMKSATDNAEDLITKLSREMNAARQASITTEIMEIVGGAEALGGGGDSVDLGPALAEASSIATVVLAPAPYGPGSAAPLEGGAAPSSEFTIKGNVDSMLYHRPDSRSYSVTNAEVWFDSPESAEAAGFTLANTHPNS
;
A
#
# COMPACT_ATOMS: atom_id res chain seq x y z
N MET A 1 -28.73 -4.62 -30.36
CA MET A 1 -27.35 -4.63 -30.90
C MET A 1 -26.48 -5.48 -29.95
N PRO A 2 -26.28 -6.75 -30.27
CA PRO A 2 -25.58 -7.70 -29.37
C PRO A 2 -24.12 -7.29 -29.07
N GLY A 3 -23.38 -6.72 -30.02
CA GLY A 3 -21.97 -6.35 -29.85
C GLY A 3 -21.63 -5.14 -28.96
N GLY A 4 -22.63 -4.42 -28.44
CA GLY A 4 -22.42 -3.22 -27.61
C GLY A 4 -21.86 -3.54 -26.22
N LYS A 5 -22.44 -4.53 -25.56
CA LYS A 5 -22.03 -4.97 -24.20
C LYS A 5 -20.62 -5.55 -24.17
N GLU A 6 -20.26 -6.34 -25.18
CA GLU A 6 -18.91 -6.90 -25.30
C GLU A 6 -17.85 -5.80 -25.45
N ARG A 7 -18.11 -4.80 -26.31
CA ARG A 7 -17.20 -3.66 -26.52
C ARG A 7 -17.03 -2.83 -25.25
N GLU A 8 -18.10 -2.63 -24.49
CA GLU A 8 -18.05 -1.93 -23.21
C GLU A 8 -17.19 -2.68 -22.20
N LEU A 9 -17.43 -4.00 -22.04
CA LEU A 9 -16.65 -4.85 -21.13
C LEU A 9 -15.18 -4.89 -21.52
N ARG A 10 -14.86 -4.99 -22.81
CA ARG A 10 -13.47 -4.96 -23.32
C ARG A 10 -12.78 -3.64 -22.99
N ARG A 11 -13.45 -2.50 -23.15
CA ARG A 11 -12.90 -1.19 -22.73
C ARG A 11 -12.65 -1.14 -21.24
N ARG A 12 -13.57 -1.67 -20.44
CA ARG A 12 -13.46 -1.72 -18.98
C ARG A 12 -12.28 -2.59 -18.52
N ILE A 13 -12.11 -3.76 -19.13
CA ILE A 13 -10.96 -4.64 -18.89
C ILE A 13 -9.65 -3.90 -19.20
N SER A 14 -9.55 -3.26 -20.37
CA SER A 14 -8.36 -2.49 -20.75
C SER A 14 -8.03 -1.35 -19.77
N SER A 15 -9.04 -0.62 -19.29
CA SER A 15 -8.88 0.43 -18.28
C SER A 15 -8.36 -0.13 -16.96
N VAL A 16 -8.95 -1.24 -16.47
CA VAL A 16 -8.51 -1.90 -15.23
C VAL A 16 -7.11 -2.48 -15.36
N GLN A 17 -6.75 -3.05 -16.52
CA GLN A 17 -5.39 -3.52 -16.79
C GLN A 17 -4.36 -2.38 -16.72
N SER A 18 -4.71 -1.20 -17.25
CA SER A 18 -3.85 -0.01 -17.16
C SER A 18 -3.70 0.44 -15.71
N THR A 19 -4.79 0.46 -14.93
CA THR A 19 -4.77 0.76 -13.49
C THR A 19 -3.90 -0.24 -12.73
N LYS A 20 -4.03 -1.56 -12.99
CA LYS A 20 -3.19 -2.61 -12.40
C LYS A 20 -1.69 -2.35 -12.63
N LYS A 21 -1.30 -1.96 -13.86
CA LYS A 21 0.10 -1.63 -14.18
C LYS A 21 0.60 -0.45 -13.35
N ILE A 22 -0.22 0.60 -13.20
CA ILE A 22 0.13 1.79 -12.41
C ILE A 22 0.26 1.44 -10.92
N THR A 23 -0.72 0.72 -10.34
CA THR A 23 -0.69 0.34 -8.93
C THR A 23 0.48 -0.56 -8.61
N ARG A 24 0.82 -1.50 -9.51
CA ARG A 24 2.01 -2.36 -9.36
C ARG A 24 3.31 -1.56 -9.39
N ALA A 25 3.44 -0.60 -10.30
CA ALA A 25 4.61 0.27 -10.34
C ALA A 25 4.73 1.11 -9.06
N MET A 26 3.59 1.67 -8.57
CA MET A 26 3.57 2.44 -7.32
C MET A 26 3.90 1.58 -6.08
N GLU A 27 3.47 0.34 -6.05
CA GLU A 27 3.83 -0.63 -5.01
C GLU A 27 5.35 -0.83 -4.94
N LEU A 28 6.00 -1.07 -6.09
CA LEU A 28 7.46 -1.27 -6.18
C LEU A 28 8.24 -0.01 -5.76
N ILE A 29 7.79 1.17 -6.22
CA ILE A 29 8.39 2.45 -5.82
C ILE A 29 8.24 2.66 -4.31
N ALA A 30 7.07 2.39 -3.76
CA ALA A 30 6.84 2.52 -2.32
C ALA A 30 7.72 1.54 -1.52
N ALA A 31 7.87 0.30 -1.97
CA ALA A 31 8.74 -0.71 -1.35
C ALA A 31 10.19 -0.24 -1.22
N THR A 32 10.75 0.31 -2.30
CA THR A 32 12.13 0.84 -2.26
C THR A 32 12.27 2.06 -1.35
N ARG A 33 11.25 2.94 -1.34
CA ARG A 33 11.26 4.14 -0.48
C ARG A 33 11.11 3.81 0.99
N VAL A 34 10.33 2.79 1.36
CA VAL A 34 10.24 2.33 2.76
C VAL A 34 11.62 1.96 3.29
N VAL A 35 12.37 1.13 2.56
CA VAL A 35 13.71 0.70 2.99
C VAL A 35 14.63 1.90 3.21
N LYS A 36 14.64 2.86 2.27
CA LYS A 36 15.43 4.08 2.39
C LYS A 36 15.01 4.94 3.59
N ALA A 37 13.70 5.10 3.82
CA ALA A 37 13.18 5.86 4.96
C ALA A 37 13.53 5.21 6.30
N MET A 38 13.44 3.88 6.40
CA MET A 38 13.86 3.13 7.59
C MET A 38 15.35 3.31 7.87
N GLN A 39 16.20 3.19 6.87
CA GLN A 39 17.65 3.40 7.02
C GLN A 39 17.96 4.80 7.55
N ARG A 40 17.24 5.83 7.07
CA ARG A 40 17.40 7.20 7.57
C ARG A 40 16.92 7.35 9.01
N ALA A 41 15.78 6.75 9.36
CA ALA A 41 15.29 6.74 10.74
C ALA A 41 16.27 6.05 11.68
N ASP A 42 16.80 4.88 11.28
CA ASP A 42 17.80 4.15 12.05
C ASP A 42 19.11 4.94 12.20
N ALA A 43 19.54 5.64 11.16
CA ALA A 43 20.74 6.49 11.22
C ALA A 43 20.57 7.73 12.12
N ALA A 44 19.35 8.25 12.27
CA ALA A 44 19.05 9.40 13.14
C ALA A 44 18.89 8.99 14.62
N ARG A 45 18.46 7.77 14.92
CA ARG A 45 18.22 7.28 16.30
C ARG A 45 19.40 7.42 17.27
N PRO A 46 20.66 7.12 16.88
CA PRO A 46 21.79 7.29 17.79
C PRO A 46 21.97 8.73 18.28
N TYR A 47 21.77 9.70 17.40
CA TYR A 47 21.84 11.12 17.79
C TYR A 47 20.73 11.48 18.79
N ALA A 48 19.49 11.12 18.49
CA ALA A 48 18.36 11.39 19.37
C ALA A 48 18.53 10.72 20.76
N ARG A 49 19.03 9.48 20.80
CA ARG A 49 19.30 8.78 22.05
C ARG A 49 20.42 9.45 22.84
N ARG A 50 21.51 9.85 22.19
CA ARG A 50 22.65 10.47 22.88
C ARG A 50 22.29 11.83 23.45
N ILE A 51 21.57 12.68 22.74
CA ILE A 51 21.14 13.98 23.25
C ILE A 51 20.20 13.80 24.45
N THR A 52 19.27 12.83 24.39
CA THR A 52 18.41 12.48 25.52
C THR A 52 19.24 12.03 26.73
N SER A 53 20.20 11.11 26.53
CA SER A 53 21.06 10.62 27.60
C SER A 53 21.93 11.71 28.23
N VAL A 54 22.42 12.67 27.44
CA VAL A 54 23.17 13.82 27.98
C VAL A 54 22.28 14.71 28.83
N ILE A 55 21.04 14.98 28.39
CA ILE A 55 20.08 15.78 29.16
C ILE A 55 19.71 15.06 30.48
N GLU A 56 19.47 13.75 30.41
CA GLU A 56 19.21 12.91 31.59
C GLU A 56 20.38 12.97 32.61
N ASN A 57 21.62 12.86 32.13
CA ASN A 57 22.81 12.93 32.96
C ASN A 57 23.01 14.32 33.58
N LEU A 58 22.76 15.39 32.81
CA LEU A 58 22.83 16.77 33.32
C LEU A 58 21.78 17.00 34.44
N ALA A 59 20.56 16.53 34.23
CA ALA A 59 19.48 16.61 35.20
C ALA A 59 19.78 15.79 36.44
N ALA A 60 20.29 14.56 36.29
CA ALA A 60 20.70 13.71 37.42
C ALA A 60 21.87 14.32 38.22
N GLY A 61 22.74 15.10 37.57
CA GLY A 61 23.82 15.86 38.17
C GLY A 61 23.33 17.13 38.89
N GLY A 62 22.03 17.40 38.95
CA GLY A 62 21.44 18.55 39.62
C GLY A 62 21.46 19.84 38.82
N ALA A 63 21.78 19.80 37.50
CA ALA A 63 21.66 20.96 36.63
C ALA A 63 20.18 21.38 36.53
N SER A 64 19.91 22.60 36.95
CA SER A 64 18.58 23.21 36.84
C SER A 64 18.70 24.50 36.07
N VAL A 65 17.85 24.65 35.04
CA VAL A 65 17.85 25.83 34.16
C VAL A 65 16.44 26.39 34.09
N ASP A 66 16.33 27.69 34.34
CA ASP A 66 15.11 28.44 34.09
C ASP A 66 15.05 28.77 32.58
N HIS A 67 14.63 27.75 31.80
CA HIS A 67 14.54 27.89 30.35
C HIS A 67 13.07 28.00 29.89
N PRO A 68 12.75 28.92 28.97
CA PRO A 68 11.36 29.10 28.51
C PRO A 68 10.67 27.83 28.00
N LEU A 69 11.40 26.87 27.43
CA LEU A 69 10.85 25.59 26.94
C LEU A 69 10.47 24.58 28.05
N LEU A 70 10.87 24.87 29.29
CA LEU A 70 10.54 24.10 30.49
C LEU A 70 9.43 24.76 31.32
N ARG A 71 8.95 25.93 30.87
CA ARG A 71 7.94 26.69 31.61
C ARG A 71 6.65 25.90 31.76
N GLU A 72 6.30 25.53 32.99
CA GLU A 72 4.99 25.01 33.29
C GLU A 72 4.00 26.14 33.52
N VAL A 73 2.82 26.01 32.96
CA VAL A 73 1.73 26.98 33.12
C VAL A 73 0.66 26.35 34.01
N GLU A 74 0.30 27.03 35.09
CA GLU A 74 -0.73 26.54 36.03
C GLU A 74 -2.08 26.32 35.36
N GLU A 75 -2.45 27.17 34.42
CA GLU A 75 -3.71 27.09 33.70
C GLU A 75 -3.46 27.12 32.17
N VAL A 76 -3.61 25.98 31.50
CA VAL A 76 -3.47 25.84 30.05
C VAL A 76 -4.71 26.41 29.37
N LYS A 77 -4.55 27.56 28.67
CA LYS A 77 -5.61 28.25 27.93
C LYS A 77 -5.59 27.95 26.43
N THR A 78 -4.42 27.78 25.89
CA THR A 78 -4.24 27.53 24.43
C THR A 78 -3.34 26.34 24.21
N VAL A 79 -3.85 25.36 23.46
CA VAL A 79 -3.08 24.15 23.09
C VAL A 79 -2.66 24.23 21.62
N GLY A 80 -1.36 24.09 21.35
CA GLY A 80 -0.79 23.94 20.02
C GLY A 80 -0.85 22.49 19.57
N PHE A 81 -1.21 22.24 18.33
CA PHE A 81 -1.24 20.90 17.75
C PHE A 81 -0.32 20.84 16.53
N ILE A 82 0.75 20.05 16.62
CA ILE A 82 1.59 19.70 15.47
C ILE A 82 1.00 18.41 14.87
N VAL A 83 0.35 18.53 13.72
CA VAL A 83 -0.31 17.40 13.06
C VAL A 83 0.49 17.00 11.83
N ILE A 84 1.20 15.86 11.91
CA ILE A 84 2.03 15.37 10.82
C ILE A 84 1.25 14.34 10.00
N GLY A 85 1.11 14.60 8.70
CA GLY A 85 0.57 13.69 7.70
C GLY A 85 1.43 13.70 6.44
N GLY A 86 0.83 13.39 5.30
CA GLY A 86 1.53 13.37 4.01
C GLY A 86 1.07 14.46 3.06
N ASP A 87 1.93 14.76 2.10
CA ASP A 87 1.60 15.62 0.96
C ASP A 87 0.75 14.88 -0.08
N ARG A 88 0.90 13.57 -0.17
CA ARG A 88 0.30 12.72 -1.19
C ARG A 88 -0.78 11.81 -0.61
N GLY A 89 -1.69 11.36 -1.48
CA GLY A 89 -2.69 10.35 -1.17
C GLY A 89 -2.24 8.93 -1.53
N LEU A 90 -3.20 8.04 -1.70
CA LEU A 90 -3.02 6.64 -2.09
C LEU A 90 -2.19 5.81 -1.09
N ALA A 91 -2.27 6.17 0.19
CA ALA A 91 -1.61 5.49 1.30
C ALA A 91 -2.62 4.91 2.32
N GLY A 92 -3.78 4.46 1.84
CA GLY A 92 -4.85 3.95 2.70
C GLY A 92 -5.30 4.98 3.74
N ALA A 93 -5.43 4.54 4.99
CA ALA A 93 -5.88 5.37 6.11
C ALA A 93 -4.76 6.21 6.77
N PHE A 94 -3.53 6.19 6.23
CA PHE A 94 -2.37 6.87 6.80
C PHE A 94 -2.64 8.34 7.15
N ASN A 95 -3.22 9.11 6.21
CA ASN A 95 -3.53 10.52 6.47
C ASN A 95 -4.76 10.71 7.36
N THR A 96 -5.76 9.85 7.21
CA THR A 96 -7.04 9.98 7.91
C THR A 96 -6.90 9.73 9.41
N ASN A 97 -6.06 8.78 9.81
CA ASN A 97 -5.93 8.38 11.20
C ASN A 97 -5.34 9.49 12.11
N PRO A 98 -4.18 10.11 11.81
CA PRO A 98 -3.64 11.20 12.62
C PRO A 98 -4.53 12.44 12.55
N ILE A 99 -5.14 12.76 11.42
CA ILE A 99 -6.09 13.89 11.30
C ILE A 99 -7.28 13.70 12.24
N ARG A 100 -7.90 12.51 12.25
CA ARG A 100 -9.01 12.20 13.17
C ARG A 100 -8.60 12.19 14.63
N ALA A 101 -7.37 11.75 14.92
CA ALA A 101 -6.83 11.81 16.27
C ALA A 101 -6.67 13.25 16.74
N ALA A 102 -6.09 14.11 15.90
CA ALA A 102 -5.93 15.53 16.17
C ALA A 102 -7.29 16.24 16.34
N GLU A 103 -8.26 15.97 15.47
CA GLU A 103 -9.61 16.55 15.59
C GLU A 103 -10.29 16.16 16.90
N ARG A 104 -10.14 14.91 17.35
CA ARG A 104 -10.69 14.48 18.64
C ARG A 104 -10.04 15.20 19.83
N GLN A 105 -8.69 15.35 19.83
CA GLN A 105 -7.99 16.10 20.88
C GLN A 105 -8.42 17.57 20.87
N LEU A 106 -8.46 18.18 19.71
CA LEU A 106 -8.88 19.57 19.56
C LEU A 106 -10.32 19.78 20.08
N MET A 107 -11.25 18.91 19.74
CA MET A 107 -12.63 18.97 20.25
C MET A 107 -12.70 18.78 21.78
N ALA A 108 -11.90 17.86 22.34
CA ALA A 108 -11.84 17.64 23.78
C ALA A 108 -11.37 18.91 24.51
N HIS A 109 -10.29 19.53 24.06
CA HIS A 109 -9.78 20.76 24.65
C HIS A 109 -10.74 21.96 24.46
N GLN A 110 -11.42 22.05 23.32
CA GLN A 110 -12.47 23.07 23.14
C GLN A 110 -13.66 22.88 24.09
N THR A 111 -14.04 21.64 24.41
CA THR A 111 -15.10 21.36 25.39
C THR A 111 -14.68 21.79 26.80
N GLU A 112 -13.39 21.75 27.09
CA GLU A 112 -12.80 22.29 28.33
C GLU A 112 -12.63 23.82 28.31
N GLY A 113 -13.06 24.50 27.26
CA GLY A 113 -12.98 25.96 27.10
C GLY A 113 -11.61 26.47 26.64
N LYS A 114 -10.70 25.58 26.20
CA LYS A 114 -9.37 25.95 25.73
C LYS A 114 -9.40 26.38 24.25
N SER A 115 -8.57 27.33 23.92
CA SER A 115 -8.25 27.72 22.55
C SER A 115 -7.23 26.78 21.90
N TYR A 116 -7.05 26.86 20.58
CA TYR A 116 -6.08 26.05 19.87
C TYR A 116 -5.23 26.85 18.88
N ALA A 117 -4.05 26.31 18.53
CA ALA A 117 -3.25 26.72 17.38
C ALA A 117 -2.84 25.48 16.59
N LEU A 118 -3.00 25.52 15.26
CA LEU A 118 -2.73 24.37 14.38
C LEU A 118 -1.49 24.59 13.51
N PHE A 119 -0.51 23.68 13.69
CA PHE A 119 0.69 23.55 12.89
C PHE A 119 0.57 22.29 12.02
N CYS A 120 0.12 22.47 10.79
CA CYS A 120 -0.12 21.35 9.88
C CYS A 120 1.13 21.03 9.06
N VAL A 121 1.63 19.80 9.17
CA VAL A 121 2.74 19.28 8.40
C VAL A 121 2.22 18.30 7.35
N GLY A 122 2.37 18.66 6.08
CA GLY A 122 1.83 17.95 4.94
C GLY A 122 0.55 18.59 4.38
N LYS A 123 0.41 18.49 3.08
CA LYS A 123 -0.73 19.05 2.33
C LYS A 123 -2.08 18.47 2.78
N LYS A 124 -2.12 17.18 3.16
CA LYS A 124 -3.39 16.51 3.49
C LYS A 124 -3.99 16.99 4.81
N PRO A 125 -3.25 17.10 5.93
CA PRO A 125 -3.78 17.70 7.15
C PRO A 125 -4.23 19.15 6.94
N GLY A 126 -3.40 20.00 6.34
CA GLY A 126 -3.75 21.38 6.09
C GLY A 126 -5.02 21.57 5.25
N ALA A 127 -5.14 20.79 4.17
CA ALA A 127 -6.34 20.81 3.33
C ALA A 127 -7.60 20.35 4.09
N TYR A 128 -7.49 19.31 4.92
CA TYR A 128 -8.62 18.80 5.71
C TYR A 128 -9.11 19.84 6.72
N PHE A 129 -8.23 20.40 7.52
CA PHE A 129 -8.62 21.34 8.56
C PHE A 129 -9.20 22.64 7.97
N ARG A 130 -8.62 23.15 6.88
CA ARG A 130 -9.21 24.30 6.15
C ARG A 130 -10.59 23.98 5.59
N PHE A 131 -10.77 22.81 5.00
CA PHE A 131 -12.08 22.37 4.49
C PHE A 131 -13.15 22.26 5.59
N ARG A 132 -12.73 21.85 6.81
CA ARG A 132 -13.59 21.77 7.98
C ARG A 132 -13.78 23.11 8.71
N ASN A 133 -13.28 24.21 8.12
CA ASN A 133 -13.32 25.56 8.68
C ASN A 133 -12.55 25.75 9.99
N TYR A 134 -11.57 24.91 10.27
CA TYR A 134 -10.62 25.17 11.35
C TYR A 134 -9.59 26.22 10.90
N ARG A 135 -9.19 27.09 11.83
CA ARG A 135 -8.08 28.01 11.62
C ARG A 135 -6.77 27.21 11.62
N VAL A 136 -6.03 27.30 10.53
CA VAL A 136 -4.68 26.71 10.39
C VAL A 136 -3.68 27.86 10.51
N ASP A 137 -2.90 27.88 11.59
CA ASP A 137 -1.96 28.96 11.87
C ASP A 137 -0.70 28.82 11.01
N HIS A 138 -0.15 27.60 10.91
CA HIS A 138 1.02 27.31 10.08
C HIS A 138 0.78 26.06 9.22
N SER A 139 1.35 26.06 8.00
CA SER A 139 1.26 24.93 7.05
C SER A 139 2.60 24.71 6.37
N TYR A 140 3.12 23.50 6.50
CA TYR A 140 4.41 23.07 5.96
C TYR A 140 4.17 21.93 4.96
N GLU A 141 4.58 22.12 3.72
CA GLU A 141 4.22 21.23 2.61
C GLU A 141 5.45 20.92 1.73
N GLY A 142 5.40 19.80 1.01
CA GLY A 142 6.33 19.45 -0.06
C GLY A 142 7.50 18.55 0.31
N PHE A 143 7.72 18.23 1.60
CA PHE A 143 8.89 17.47 2.07
C PHE A 143 8.55 16.20 2.86
N THR A 144 7.27 15.95 3.16
CA THR A 144 6.88 14.87 4.11
C THR A 144 7.34 13.47 3.71
N ALA A 145 7.54 13.22 2.41
CA ALA A 145 8.01 11.93 1.90
C ALA A 145 9.54 11.70 2.07
N ASP A 146 10.31 12.78 2.22
CA ASP A 146 11.78 12.76 2.36
C ASP A 146 12.25 13.97 3.20
N PRO A 147 11.85 14.06 4.49
CA PRO A 147 12.11 15.22 5.34
C PRO A 147 13.60 15.39 5.61
N THR A 148 14.05 16.65 5.71
CA THR A 148 15.41 17.02 6.12
C THR A 148 15.43 17.49 7.57
N TYR A 149 16.62 17.56 8.16
CA TYR A 149 16.77 18.14 9.50
C TYR A 149 16.39 19.62 9.53
N GLU A 150 16.65 20.35 8.44
CA GLU A 150 16.31 21.77 8.30
C GLU A 150 14.78 21.99 8.28
N ASP A 151 14.02 21.04 7.69
CA ASP A 151 12.55 21.07 7.76
C ASP A 151 12.07 20.93 9.21
N ALA A 152 12.65 20.00 9.96
CA ALA A 152 12.33 19.82 11.38
C ALA A 152 12.69 21.05 12.20
N ARG A 153 13.87 21.62 11.97
CA ARG A 153 14.33 22.83 12.66
C ARG A 153 13.39 24.01 12.44
N ARG A 154 13.03 24.30 11.18
CA ARG A 154 12.08 25.38 10.86
C ARG A 154 10.76 25.24 11.61
N ILE A 155 10.18 24.03 11.65
CA ILE A 155 8.93 23.79 12.38
C ILE A 155 9.15 23.94 13.90
N ALA A 156 10.25 23.40 14.41
CA ALA A 156 10.57 23.48 15.85
C ALA A 156 10.77 24.93 16.29
N ASP A 157 11.45 25.76 15.48
CA ASP A 157 11.68 27.19 15.74
C ASP A 157 10.35 27.94 15.80
N ASP A 158 9.44 27.75 14.82
CA ASP A 158 8.12 28.41 14.81
C ASP A 158 7.27 28.00 16.02
N VAL A 159 7.27 26.71 16.38
CA VAL A 159 6.52 26.18 17.53
C VAL A 159 7.11 26.67 18.85
N ALA A 160 8.44 26.67 18.97
CA ALA A 160 9.13 27.20 20.16
C ALA A 160 8.86 28.71 20.32
N ALA A 161 8.88 29.49 19.25
CA ALA A 161 8.57 30.91 19.29
C ALA A 161 7.12 31.16 19.75
N ALA A 162 6.14 30.37 19.27
CA ALA A 162 4.76 30.47 19.70
C ALA A 162 4.59 30.11 21.19
N PHE A 163 5.34 29.11 21.67
CA PHE A 163 5.33 28.71 23.08
C PHE A 163 6.01 29.75 23.98
N VAL A 164 7.18 30.22 23.63
CA VAL A 164 7.94 31.23 24.40
C VAL A 164 7.20 32.54 24.46
N SER A 165 6.53 32.96 23.38
CA SER A 165 5.73 34.19 23.35
C SER A 165 4.39 34.09 24.10
N GLY A 166 4.02 32.90 24.59
CA GLY A 166 2.75 32.68 25.29
C GLY A 166 1.52 32.62 24.35
N GLN A 167 1.71 32.46 23.05
CA GLN A 167 0.60 32.20 22.11
C GLN A 167 0.00 30.81 22.34
N VAL A 168 0.81 29.84 22.76
CA VAL A 168 0.38 28.52 23.21
C VAL A 168 1.02 28.19 24.55
N ASP A 169 0.27 27.49 25.41
CA ASP A 169 0.68 27.11 26.76
C ASP A 169 1.17 25.67 26.81
N GLU A 170 0.68 24.85 25.92
CA GLU A 170 1.04 23.45 25.74
C GLU A 170 1.07 23.11 24.26
N VAL A 171 1.90 22.14 23.84
CA VAL A 171 1.95 21.67 22.46
C VAL A 171 1.90 20.16 22.43
N GLU A 172 0.95 19.62 21.65
CA GLU A 172 0.83 18.19 21.35
C GLU A 172 1.37 17.86 19.95
N LEU A 173 2.14 16.78 19.87
CA LEU A 173 2.66 16.22 18.63
C LEU A 173 1.86 14.97 18.25
N ILE A 174 1.23 15.03 17.06
CA ILE A 174 0.37 13.97 16.52
C ILE A 174 0.95 13.50 15.20
N TYR A 175 1.38 12.25 15.16
CA TYR A 175 2.03 11.67 13.99
C TYR A 175 1.80 10.15 13.92
N THR A 176 2.26 9.51 12.85
CA THR A 176 2.23 8.06 12.72
C THR A 176 3.61 7.46 13.01
N GLU A 177 3.74 6.82 14.16
CA GLU A 177 4.94 6.11 14.59
C GLU A 177 5.14 4.83 13.77
N PHE A 178 6.35 4.61 13.29
CA PHE A 178 6.73 3.41 12.56
C PHE A 178 7.27 2.35 13.52
N ILE A 179 6.52 1.27 13.70
CA ILE A 179 6.93 0.13 14.55
C ILE A 179 7.56 -0.96 13.66
N SER A 180 6.88 -1.31 12.57
CA SER A 180 7.32 -2.31 11.60
C SER A 180 6.62 -2.11 10.25
N MET A 181 7.04 -2.86 9.23
CA MET A 181 6.37 -2.87 7.92
C MET A 181 4.87 -3.21 8.01
N GLY A 182 4.48 -4.08 8.94
CA GLY A 182 3.10 -4.49 9.17
C GLY A 182 2.32 -3.58 10.11
N THR A 183 3.01 -2.88 11.03
CA THR A 183 2.37 -2.17 12.13
C THR A 183 2.85 -0.73 12.22
N GLN A 184 1.91 0.20 12.13
CA GLN A 184 2.11 1.62 12.39
C GLN A 184 1.01 2.07 13.36
N ARG A 185 1.33 3.01 14.23
CA ARG A 185 0.44 3.49 15.28
C ARG A 185 0.38 5.02 15.29
N VAL A 186 -0.81 5.59 15.40
CA VAL A 186 -0.94 7.03 15.67
C VAL A 186 -0.48 7.29 17.08
N SER A 187 0.45 8.20 17.24
CA SER A 187 0.99 8.66 18.53
C SER A 187 0.54 10.08 18.77
N VAL A 188 0.02 10.33 19.95
CA VAL A 188 -0.30 11.66 20.49
C VAL A 188 0.55 11.82 21.72
N ARG A 189 1.45 12.79 21.70
CA ARG A 189 2.40 13.01 22.81
C ARG A 189 2.53 14.49 23.08
N ARG A 190 2.67 14.86 24.35
CA ARG A 190 3.07 16.22 24.71
C ARG A 190 4.46 16.51 24.13
N PHE A 191 4.56 17.63 23.45
CA PHE A 191 5.81 18.10 22.83
C PHE A 191 6.44 19.23 23.63
N LEU A 192 5.62 20.18 24.08
CA LEU A 192 5.99 21.27 25.00
C LEU A 192 4.88 21.47 26.05
N PRO A 193 5.20 21.92 27.28
CA PRO A 193 6.57 22.04 27.79
C PRO A 193 7.31 20.71 27.74
N LEU A 194 8.63 20.78 27.73
CA LEU A 194 9.41 19.56 27.92
C LEU A 194 9.14 19.04 29.33
N GLU A 195 9.01 17.72 29.47
CA GLU A 195 8.92 17.12 30.80
C GLU A 195 10.12 17.56 31.61
N ASP A 196 9.87 17.91 32.88
CA ASP A 196 10.92 18.35 33.80
C ASP A 196 12.10 17.36 33.71
N THR A 197 13.30 17.91 33.66
CA THR A 197 14.54 17.11 33.57
C THR A 197 14.66 16.12 34.71
N SER A 198 14.04 16.40 35.85
CA SER A 198 13.92 15.46 37.00
C SER A 198 13.05 14.23 36.66
N VAL A 199 11.99 14.39 35.87
CA VAL A 199 11.11 13.30 35.41
C VAL A 199 11.81 12.48 34.32
N ILE A 200 12.57 13.12 33.44
CA ILE A 200 13.42 12.46 32.45
C ILE A 200 14.48 11.60 33.17
N ALA A 201 15.12 12.13 34.19
CA ALA A 201 16.11 11.41 34.99
C ALA A 201 15.50 10.25 35.80
N ALA A 202 14.29 10.38 36.34
CA ALA A 202 13.59 9.32 37.07
C ALA A 202 13.10 8.17 36.19
N GLY A 203 12.83 8.42 34.89
CA GLY A 203 12.44 7.40 33.91
C GLY A 203 13.62 6.65 33.29
N GLY A 204 14.82 7.17 33.37
CA GLY A 204 16.05 6.58 32.88
C GLY A 204 16.74 5.70 33.91
N SER A 205 17.13 4.49 33.54
CA SER A 205 17.94 3.57 34.37
C SER A 205 19.41 3.99 34.48
N GLY A 206 19.69 5.30 34.38
CA GLY A 206 21.03 5.87 34.53
C GLY A 206 21.42 5.83 36.02
N SER A 207 22.40 5.00 36.37
CA SER A 207 22.94 4.97 37.72
C SER A 207 23.60 6.32 38.03
N ALA A 208 23.44 6.83 39.28
CA ALA A 208 24.12 8.02 39.77
C ALA A 208 25.66 7.98 39.60
N GLU A 209 26.23 6.80 39.41
CA GLU A 209 27.64 6.57 39.08
C GLU A 209 28.02 7.06 37.65
N ALA A 210 27.07 7.07 36.67
CA ALA A 210 27.35 7.58 35.34
C ALA A 210 27.39 9.11 35.29
N ALA A 211 26.67 9.80 36.18
CA ALA A 211 26.67 11.28 36.24
C ALA A 211 28.00 11.86 36.75
N SER A 212 28.78 11.08 37.47
CA SER A 212 30.11 11.51 38.00
C SER A 212 31.27 11.39 37.01
N ALA A 213 31.02 10.82 35.80
CA ALA A 213 32.05 10.52 34.82
C ALA A 213 32.29 11.63 33.80
N PHE A 214 31.49 12.71 33.80
CA PHE A 214 31.58 13.79 32.83
C PHE A 214 31.90 15.13 33.48
N GLU A 215 32.92 15.84 32.96
CA GLU A 215 33.16 17.25 33.22
C GLU A 215 32.48 18.07 32.14
N PHE A 216 31.64 19.05 32.53
CA PHE A 216 30.93 19.89 31.61
C PHE A 216 31.53 21.31 31.57
N GLU A 217 31.87 21.78 30.37
CA GLU A 217 32.40 23.12 30.15
C GLU A 217 31.45 23.93 29.27
N PRO A 218 31.12 25.22 29.57
CA PRO A 218 31.63 26.02 30.71
C PRO A 218 30.94 25.66 32.05
N SER A 219 29.69 25.20 32.03
CA SER A 219 28.94 24.68 33.17
C SER A 219 27.83 23.74 32.73
N PRO A 220 27.34 22.84 33.61
CA PRO A 220 26.22 21.94 33.31
C PRO A 220 24.96 22.70 32.81
N GLU A 221 24.65 23.85 33.44
CA GLU A 221 23.49 24.67 33.11
C GLU A 221 23.60 25.27 31.71
N ALA A 222 24.76 25.86 31.34
CA ALA A 222 24.99 26.46 30.07
C ALA A 222 24.93 25.40 28.93
N VAL A 223 25.43 24.20 29.18
CA VAL A 223 25.32 23.06 28.26
C VAL A 223 23.86 22.66 28.08
N LEU A 224 23.09 22.51 29.18
CA LEU A 224 21.68 22.16 29.15
C LEU A 224 20.86 23.20 28.36
N GLU A 225 21.06 24.50 28.63
CA GLU A 225 20.40 25.59 27.92
C GLU A 225 20.63 25.51 26.40
N SER A 226 21.86 25.22 25.98
CA SER A 226 22.21 25.09 24.56
C SER A 226 21.66 23.82 23.89
N LEU A 227 21.39 22.75 24.67
CA LEU A 227 20.91 21.48 24.16
C LEU A 227 19.39 21.40 24.04
N LEU A 228 18.63 22.13 24.85
CA LEU A 228 17.16 22.06 24.83
C LEU A 228 16.55 22.36 23.45
N PRO A 229 16.95 23.42 22.71
CA PRO A 229 16.47 23.63 21.34
C PRO A 229 16.84 22.47 20.40
N ARG A 230 18.06 21.94 20.49
CA ARG A 230 18.50 20.81 19.69
C ARG A 230 17.72 19.52 19.99
N TYR A 231 17.30 19.36 21.22
CA TYR A 231 16.48 18.21 21.65
C TYR A 231 15.10 18.23 21.01
N ILE A 232 14.41 19.38 20.99
CA ILE A 232 13.11 19.50 20.34
C ILE A 232 13.22 19.32 18.81
N GLU A 233 14.27 19.88 18.19
CA GLU A 233 14.56 19.64 16.77
C GLU A 233 14.74 18.16 16.45
N ALA A 234 15.54 17.45 17.28
CA ALA A 234 15.82 16.02 17.11
C ALA A 234 14.57 15.15 17.32
N ARG A 235 13.73 15.46 18.33
CA ARG A 235 12.45 14.78 18.55
C ARG A 235 11.51 14.95 17.38
N LEU A 236 11.40 16.16 16.86
CA LEU A 236 10.53 16.44 15.72
C LEU A 236 11.06 15.77 14.43
N PHE A 237 12.37 15.80 14.22
CA PHE A 237 13.00 15.12 13.08
C PHE A 237 12.76 13.61 13.13
N GLY A 238 12.90 12.98 14.31
CA GLY A 238 12.54 11.58 14.51
C GLY A 238 11.09 11.27 14.14
N ALA A 239 10.15 12.11 14.58
CA ALA A 239 8.73 11.97 14.25
C ALA A 239 8.46 12.13 12.74
N LEU A 240 9.15 13.06 12.06
CA LEU A 240 9.04 13.23 10.60
C LEU A 240 9.57 12.01 9.83
N LEU A 241 10.69 11.41 10.29
CA LEU A 241 11.25 10.21 9.67
C LEU A 241 10.36 8.99 9.87
N ASP A 242 9.83 8.78 11.08
CA ASP A 242 8.87 7.72 11.37
C ASP A 242 7.59 7.88 10.53
N ASN A 243 7.10 9.11 10.42
CA ASN A 243 5.94 9.43 9.61
C ASN A 243 6.18 9.14 8.11
N ALA A 244 7.35 9.49 7.57
CA ALA A 244 7.73 9.20 6.18
C ALA A 244 7.83 7.69 5.93
N ALA A 245 8.45 6.92 6.83
CA ALA A 245 8.52 5.46 6.74
C ALA A 245 7.10 4.84 6.78
N SER A 246 6.26 5.34 7.69
CA SER A 246 4.85 4.93 7.81
C SER A 246 4.03 5.25 6.56
N GLU A 247 4.23 6.41 5.95
CA GLU A 247 3.57 6.80 4.71
C GLU A 247 3.89 5.82 3.58
N HIS A 248 5.17 5.52 3.38
CA HIS A 248 5.60 4.60 2.32
C HIS A 248 5.14 3.17 2.57
N ALA A 249 5.17 2.67 3.81
CA ALA A 249 4.68 1.35 4.16
C ALA A 249 3.17 1.20 3.92
N ASN A 250 2.38 2.20 4.32
CA ASN A 250 0.95 2.21 4.06
C ASN A 250 0.63 2.32 2.56
N ARG A 251 1.41 3.10 1.80
CA ARG A 251 1.27 3.20 0.34
C ARG A 251 1.57 1.87 -0.34
N GLN A 252 2.65 1.19 0.04
CA GLN A 252 2.99 -0.12 -0.48
C GLN A 252 1.84 -1.11 -0.29
N ARG A 253 1.29 -1.20 0.94
CA ARG A 253 0.15 -2.08 1.26
C ARG A 253 -1.10 -1.73 0.46
N ALA A 254 -1.44 -0.44 0.40
CA ALA A 254 -2.61 0.03 -0.32
C ALA A 254 -2.51 -0.24 -1.83
N MET A 255 -1.32 -0.06 -2.41
CA MET A 255 -1.09 -0.33 -3.83
C MET A 255 -1.07 -1.82 -4.14
N LYS A 256 -0.52 -2.66 -3.25
CA LYS A 256 -0.62 -4.12 -3.37
C LYS A 256 -2.08 -4.56 -3.38
N SER A 257 -2.87 -4.17 -2.38
CA SER A 257 -4.29 -4.50 -2.33
C SER A 257 -5.06 -3.98 -3.55
N ALA A 258 -4.73 -2.79 -4.07
CA ALA A 258 -5.34 -2.27 -5.29
C ALA A 258 -4.97 -3.08 -6.53
N THR A 259 -3.75 -3.61 -6.60
CA THR A 259 -3.27 -4.48 -7.69
C THR A 259 -4.00 -5.83 -7.66
N ASP A 260 -4.12 -6.44 -6.48
CA ASP A 260 -4.82 -7.70 -6.26
C ASP A 260 -6.33 -7.56 -6.62
N ASN A 261 -6.98 -6.51 -6.12
CA ASN A 261 -8.38 -6.21 -6.46
C ASN A 261 -8.59 -5.94 -7.96
N ALA A 262 -7.62 -5.32 -8.64
CA ALA A 262 -7.69 -5.11 -10.09
C ALA A 262 -7.61 -6.44 -10.86
N GLU A 263 -6.82 -7.41 -10.39
CA GLU A 263 -6.71 -8.74 -10.97
C GLU A 263 -8.02 -9.51 -10.86
N ASP A 264 -8.62 -9.53 -9.66
CA ASP A 264 -9.91 -10.15 -9.42
C ASP A 264 -11.01 -9.54 -10.32
N LEU A 265 -10.99 -8.21 -10.43
CA LEU A 265 -11.94 -7.52 -11.30
C LEU A 265 -11.76 -7.84 -12.79
N ILE A 266 -10.52 -7.96 -13.27
CA ILE A 266 -10.23 -8.39 -14.64
C ILE A 266 -10.78 -9.80 -14.88
N THR A 267 -10.55 -10.72 -13.96
CA THR A 267 -11.05 -12.10 -14.04
C THR A 267 -12.58 -12.13 -14.12
N LYS A 268 -13.25 -11.37 -13.24
CA LYS A 268 -14.72 -11.26 -13.25
C LYS A 268 -15.24 -10.68 -14.55
N LEU A 269 -14.70 -9.55 -14.99
CA LEU A 269 -15.12 -8.89 -16.24
C LEU A 269 -14.86 -9.75 -17.48
N SER A 270 -13.78 -10.54 -17.49
CA SER A 270 -13.47 -11.48 -18.58
C SER A 270 -14.51 -12.59 -18.68
N ARG A 271 -14.95 -13.14 -17.54
CA ARG A 271 -16.04 -14.12 -17.51
C ARG A 271 -17.35 -13.51 -18.02
N GLU A 272 -17.70 -12.31 -17.58
CA GLU A 272 -18.90 -11.59 -18.05
C GLU A 272 -18.83 -11.29 -19.55
N MET A 273 -17.66 -10.91 -20.07
CA MET A 273 -17.43 -10.65 -21.48
C MET A 273 -17.62 -11.92 -22.32
N ASN A 274 -17.05 -13.05 -21.87
CA ASN A 274 -17.20 -14.34 -22.56
C ASN A 274 -18.66 -14.79 -22.57
N ALA A 275 -19.38 -14.65 -21.45
CA ALA A 275 -20.81 -14.99 -21.39
C ALA A 275 -21.64 -14.08 -22.31
N ALA A 276 -21.35 -12.78 -22.36
CA ALA A 276 -22.02 -11.84 -23.26
C ALA A 276 -21.75 -12.16 -24.74
N ARG A 277 -20.52 -12.55 -25.08
CA ARG A 277 -20.13 -13.00 -26.42
C ARG A 277 -20.91 -14.25 -26.82
N GLN A 278 -20.96 -15.27 -25.95
CA GLN A 278 -21.72 -16.51 -26.22
C GLN A 278 -23.21 -16.22 -26.44
N ALA A 279 -23.81 -15.38 -25.57
CA ALA A 279 -25.20 -14.97 -25.72
C ALA A 279 -25.45 -14.25 -27.07
N SER A 280 -24.50 -13.38 -27.49
CA SER A 280 -24.58 -12.69 -28.79
C SER A 280 -24.57 -13.69 -29.94
N ILE A 281 -23.60 -14.63 -29.93
CA ILE A 281 -23.48 -15.66 -31.00
C ILE A 281 -24.76 -16.51 -31.04
N THR A 282 -25.28 -16.94 -29.89
CA THR A 282 -26.52 -17.72 -29.81
C THR A 282 -27.69 -16.95 -30.38
N THR A 283 -27.82 -15.66 -30.07
CA THR A 283 -28.89 -14.80 -30.63
C THR A 283 -28.75 -14.66 -32.17
N GLU A 284 -27.54 -14.45 -32.68
CA GLU A 284 -27.29 -14.34 -34.13
C GLU A 284 -27.63 -15.64 -34.84
N ILE A 285 -27.29 -16.79 -34.28
CA ILE A 285 -27.67 -18.12 -34.82
C ILE A 285 -29.19 -18.26 -34.83
N MET A 286 -29.88 -17.91 -33.76
CA MET A 286 -31.35 -18.00 -33.71
C MET A 286 -32.05 -17.04 -34.67
N GLU A 287 -31.50 -15.84 -34.88
CA GLU A 287 -32.00 -14.88 -35.86
C GLU A 287 -31.83 -15.41 -37.29
N ILE A 288 -30.67 -16.06 -37.61
CA ILE A 288 -30.43 -16.66 -38.93
C ILE A 288 -31.36 -17.86 -39.17
N VAL A 289 -31.49 -18.75 -38.18
CA VAL A 289 -32.37 -19.94 -38.31
C VAL A 289 -33.82 -19.52 -38.41
N GLY A 290 -34.30 -18.60 -37.53
CA GLY A 290 -35.67 -18.09 -37.60
C GLY A 290 -35.96 -17.30 -38.88
N GLY A 291 -34.97 -16.61 -39.44
CA GLY A 291 -35.07 -15.93 -40.73
C GLY A 291 -35.17 -16.93 -41.91
N ALA A 292 -34.40 -18.01 -41.84
CA ALA A 292 -34.46 -19.09 -42.85
C ALA A 292 -35.80 -19.83 -42.81
N GLU A 293 -36.34 -20.15 -41.64
CA GLU A 293 -37.67 -20.76 -41.48
C GLU A 293 -38.80 -19.83 -41.97
N ALA A 294 -38.69 -18.52 -41.69
CA ALA A 294 -39.69 -17.54 -42.16
C ALA A 294 -39.70 -17.36 -43.69
N LEU A 295 -38.56 -17.53 -44.36
CA LEU A 295 -38.40 -17.46 -45.82
C LEU A 295 -38.73 -18.80 -46.47
N GLY A 296 -38.58 -19.95 -45.76
CA GLY A 296 -38.83 -21.30 -46.25
C GLY A 296 -40.30 -21.77 -46.19
N GLY A 297 -41.26 -20.90 -45.82
CA GLY A 297 -42.68 -21.20 -45.75
C GLY A 297 -43.41 -21.52 -47.06
N GLY A 298 -42.71 -21.88 -48.13
CA GLY A 298 -43.17 -22.40 -49.43
C GLY A 298 -42.42 -23.69 -49.75
N GLY A 299 -42.87 -24.80 -49.22
CA GLY A 299 -42.73 -26.19 -49.68
C GLY A 299 -41.38 -26.62 -50.29
N ASP A 300 -40.36 -26.73 -49.50
CA ASP A 300 -39.30 -27.72 -49.62
C ASP A 300 -38.50 -27.74 -48.32
N SER A 301 -38.52 -28.90 -47.62
CA SER A 301 -37.77 -29.10 -46.42
C SER A 301 -36.26 -29.04 -46.76
N VAL A 302 -35.61 -27.92 -46.45
CA VAL A 302 -34.15 -27.82 -46.46
C VAL A 302 -33.62 -28.68 -45.30
N ASP A 303 -33.03 -29.82 -45.63
CA ASP A 303 -32.36 -30.68 -44.64
C ASP A 303 -31.12 -29.94 -44.11
N LEU A 304 -31.31 -29.27 -42.97
CA LEU A 304 -30.24 -28.57 -42.24
C LEU A 304 -29.38 -29.49 -41.35
N GLY A 305 -29.63 -30.81 -41.44
CA GLY A 305 -28.95 -31.80 -40.59
C GLY A 305 -27.41 -31.72 -40.64
N PRO A 306 -26.76 -31.61 -41.83
CA PRO A 306 -25.31 -31.45 -41.92
C PRO A 306 -24.79 -30.12 -41.37
N ALA A 307 -25.49 -29.01 -41.67
CA ALA A 307 -25.05 -27.66 -41.27
C ALA A 307 -25.16 -27.42 -39.74
N LEU A 308 -26.20 -28.01 -39.11
CA LEU A 308 -26.33 -27.95 -37.66
C LEU A 308 -25.32 -28.88 -36.93
N ALA A 309 -24.95 -29.99 -37.56
CA ALA A 309 -23.90 -30.89 -37.03
C ALA A 309 -22.53 -30.21 -37.17
N GLU A 310 -22.21 -29.54 -38.30
CA GLU A 310 -20.98 -28.75 -38.44
C GLU A 310 -20.95 -27.53 -37.50
N ALA A 311 -22.05 -26.79 -37.38
CA ALA A 311 -22.12 -25.67 -36.42
C ALA A 311 -21.97 -26.12 -34.97
N SER A 312 -22.50 -27.30 -34.62
CA SER A 312 -22.34 -27.88 -33.27
C SER A 312 -20.91 -28.36 -33.04
N SER A 313 -20.24 -28.93 -34.06
CA SER A 313 -18.84 -29.35 -33.95
C SER A 313 -17.88 -28.15 -33.86
N ILE A 314 -18.15 -27.09 -34.65
CA ILE A 314 -17.40 -25.85 -34.65
C ILE A 314 -17.59 -25.14 -33.26
N ALA A 315 -18.80 -25.13 -32.72
CA ALA A 315 -19.06 -24.56 -31.37
C ALA A 315 -18.31 -25.31 -30.27
N THR A 316 -18.13 -26.60 -30.39
CA THR A 316 -17.39 -27.42 -29.41
C THR A 316 -15.88 -27.24 -29.53
N VAL A 317 -15.35 -27.03 -30.73
CA VAL A 317 -13.91 -26.81 -30.97
C VAL A 317 -13.46 -25.38 -30.56
N VAL A 318 -14.35 -24.39 -30.61
CA VAL A 318 -14.01 -23.00 -30.25
C VAL A 318 -14.02 -22.75 -28.69
N LEU A 319 -14.48 -23.72 -27.90
CA LEU A 319 -14.76 -23.53 -26.47
C LEU A 319 -13.63 -23.91 -25.51
N ALA A 320 -12.55 -24.54 -25.97
CA ALA A 320 -11.39 -24.77 -25.11
C ALA A 320 -10.40 -23.60 -25.28
N PRO A 321 -10.11 -22.82 -24.24
CA PRO A 321 -9.01 -21.86 -24.33
C PRO A 321 -7.73 -22.63 -24.65
N ALA A 322 -7.01 -22.21 -25.69
CA ALA A 322 -5.69 -22.74 -26.04
C ALA A 322 -4.64 -22.17 -25.04
N PRO A 323 -4.42 -22.82 -23.90
CA PRO A 323 -3.65 -22.21 -22.79
C PRO A 323 -2.17 -22.01 -23.16
N TYR A 324 -1.69 -22.76 -24.13
CA TYR A 324 -0.28 -22.74 -24.59
C TYR A 324 -0.15 -22.52 -26.11
N GLY A 325 -1.10 -21.82 -26.72
CA GLY A 325 -1.09 -21.51 -28.16
C GLY A 325 -1.88 -22.49 -29.02
N PRO A 326 -1.84 -22.33 -30.37
CA PRO A 326 -2.57 -23.17 -31.30
C PRO A 326 -2.24 -24.66 -31.10
N GLY A 327 -3.24 -25.52 -31.14
CA GLY A 327 -3.08 -26.95 -30.91
C GLY A 327 -3.05 -27.40 -29.44
N SER A 328 -3.21 -26.48 -28.49
CA SER A 328 -3.34 -26.80 -27.07
C SER A 328 -4.77 -26.62 -26.58
N ALA A 329 -5.20 -27.43 -25.59
CA ALA A 329 -6.50 -27.32 -24.97
C ALA A 329 -6.44 -27.62 -23.47
N ALA A 330 -7.33 -26.97 -22.69
CA ALA A 330 -7.50 -27.28 -21.28
C ALA A 330 -8.24 -28.64 -21.13
N PRO A 331 -7.91 -29.44 -20.11
CA PRO A 331 -8.64 -30.68 -19.82
C PRO A 331 -10.09 -30.39 -19.42
N LEU A 332 -10.99 -31.33 -19.72
CA LEU A 332 -12.35 -31.34 -19.19
C LEU A 332 -12.35 -31.76 -17.71
N GLU A 333 -13.53 -31.66 -17.06
CA GLU A 333 -13.73 -32.11 -15.70
C GLU A 333 -13.30 -33.60 -15.54
N GLY A 334 -12.38 -33.87 -14.60
CA GLY A 334 -11.74 -35.18 -14.44
C GLY A 334 -10.48 -35.43 -15.27
N GLY A 335 -9.94 -34.42 -15.95
CA GLY A 335 -8.67 -34.51 -16.71
C GLY A 335 -8.83 -35.12 -18.11
N ALA A 336 -10.07 -35.33 -18.62
CA ALA A 336 -10.33 -35.91 -19.91
C ALA A 336 -9.95 -35.00 -21.07
N ALA A 337 -9.65 -35.59 -22.24
CA ALA A 337 -9.38 -34.84 -23.48
C ALA A 337 -10.64 -34.13 -23.95
N PRO A 338 -10.52 -32.89 -24.46
CA PRO A 338 -11.66 -32.12 -24.94
C PRO A 338 -12.27 -32.66 -26.24
N SER A 339 -11.50 -33.35 -27.07
CA SER A 339 -11.97 -34.09 -28.23
C SER A 339 -11.00 -35.24 -28.58
N SER A 340 -11.40 -36.12 -29.53
CA SER A 340 -10.56 -37.24 -30.00
C SER A 340 -9.28 -36.80 -30.73
N GLU A 341 -9.17 -35.55 -31.10
CA GLU A 341 -7.98 -34.99 -31.77
C GLU A 341 -6.84 -34.71 -30.78
N PHE A 342 -7.18 -34.46 -29.53
CA PHE A 342 -6.19 -34.15 -28.49
C PHE A 342 -5.71 -35.47 -27.84
N THR A 343 -4.56 -35.94 -28.29
CA THR A 343 -4.02 -37.24 -27.90
C THR A 343 -2.76 -37.13 -27.03
N ILE A 344 -2.13 -35.97 -26.95
CA ILE A 344 -0.87 -35.74 -26.23
C ILE A 344 -1.18 -35.09 -24.88
N LYS A 345 -0.74 -35.70 -23.78
CA LYS A 345 -0.87 -35.20 -22.43
C LYS A 345 0.33 -34.33 -22.05
N GLY A 346 0.12 -33.11 -21.57
CA GLY A 346 1.16 -32.26 -20.99
C GLY A 346 1.00 -32.10 -19.48
N ASN A 347 2.13 -32.09 -18.78
CA ASN A 347 2.21 -31.73 -17.37
C ASN A 347 2.93 -30.39 -17.25
N VAL A 348 2.27 -29.40 -16.69
CA VAL A 348 2.70 -27.99 -16.65
C VAL A 348 3.85 -27.80 -15.66
N ASP A 349 3.83 -28.51 -14.54
CA ASP A 349 4.87 -28.38 -13.51
C ASP A 349 6.25 -28.87 -13.99
N SER A 350 6.25 -29.95 -14.78
CA SER A 350 7.49 -30.54 -15.30
C SER A 350 7.87 -30.10 -16.71
N MET A 351 6.96 -29.41 -17.43
CA MET A 351 7.07 -29.07 -18.85
C MET A 351 7.36 -30.29 -19.74
N LEU A 352 6.80 -31.45 -19.38
CA LEU A 352 6.95 -32.68 -20.13
C LEU A 352 5.64 -33.03 -20.82
N TYR A 353 5.74 -33.60 -22.06
CA TYR A 353 4.59 -34.18 -22.72
C TYR A 353 4.72 -35.70 -22.87
N HIS A 354 3.58 -36.41 -22.86
CA HIS A 354 3.47 -37.85 -22.94
C HIS A 354 2.63 -38.24 -24.14
N ARG A 355 3.17 -39.15 -24.94
CA ARG A 355 2.47 -39.71 -26.12
C ARG A 355 1.67 -40.95 -25.70
N PRO A 356 0.61 -41.35 -26.48
CA PRO A 356 -0.21 -42.50 -26.16
C PRO A 356 0.55 -43.82 -26.06
N ASP A 357 1.66 -43.93 -26.77
CA ASP A 357 2.57 -45.07 -26.78
C ASP A 357 3.55 -45.10 -25.58
N SER A 358 3.60 -44.07 -24.77
CA SER A 358 4.52 -44.00 -23.64
C SER A 358 3.97 -44.79 -22.42
N ARG A 359 4.88 -45.45 -21.70
CA ARG A 359 4.55 -46.27 -20.52
C ARG A 359 3.88 -45.47 -19.37
N SER A 360 4.18 -44.19 -19.28
CA SER A 360 3.63 -43.30 -18.27
C SER A 360 2.34 -42.59 -18.69
N TYR A 361 1.88 -42.78 -19.92
CA TYR A 361 0.69 -42.06 -20.42
C TYR A 361 -0.58 -42.35 -19.62
N SER A 362 -0.78 -43.63 -19.22
CA SER A 362 -2.00 -44.02 -18.48
C SER A 362 -2.03 -43.48 -17.03
N VAL A 363 -0.87 -43.22 -16.43
CA VAL A 363 -0.74 -42.74 -15.04
C VAL A 363 -0.57 -41.22 -14.93
N THR A 364 -0.36 -40.55 -16.08
CA THR A 364 -0.21 -39.11 -16.11
C THR A 364 -1.57 -38.42 -16.13
N ASN A 365 -1.86 -37.58 -15.16
CA ASN A 365 -2.96 -36.63 -15.21
C ASN A 365 -2.59 -35.49 -16.17
N ALA A 366 -3.42 -35.26 -17.18
CA ALA A 366 -3.20 -34.17 -18.13
C ALA A 366 -3.63 -32.84 -17.51
N GLU A 367 -2.72 -31.89 -17.41
CA GLU A 367 -2.99 -30.49 -17.04
C GLU A 367 -3.19 -29.63 -18.29
N VAL A 368 -2.71 -30.11 -19.44
CA VAL A 368 -2.95 -29.58 -20.77
C VAL A 368 -2.96 -30.71 -21.78
N TRP A 369 -3.76 -30.57 -22.83
CA TRP A 369 -3.81 -31.48 -23.95
C TRP A 369 -3.29 -30.82 -25.21
N PHE A 370 -2.60 -31.60 -26.06
CA PHE A 370 -2.13 -31.16 -27.38
C PHE A 370 -2.64 -32.10 -28.45
N ASP A 371 -2.88 -31.53 -29.64
CA ASP A 371 -3.30 -32.28 -30.85
C ASP A 371 -2.14 -33.06 -31.48
N SER A 372 -0.91 -32.55 -31.36
CA SER A 372 0.30 -33.16 -31.91
C SER A 372 1.53 -32.94 -31.04
N PRO A 373 2.58 -33.77 -31.18
CA PRO A 373 3.85 -33.54 -30.54
C PRO A 373 4.49 -32.19 -30.89
N GLU A 374 4.33 -31.76 -32.15
CA GLU A 374 4.86 -30.50 -32.67
C GLU A 374 4.23 -29.31 -31.97
N SER A 375 2.91 -29.35 -31.65
CA SER A 375 2.21 -28.33 -30.90
C SER A 375 2.70 -28.27 -29.46
N ALA A 376 3.01 -29.42 -28.82
CA ALA A 376 3.57 -29.48 -27.50
C ALA A 376 5.00 -28.89 -27.45
N GLU A 377 5.83 -29.20 -28.44
CA GLU A 377 7.20 -28.66 -28.56
C GLU A 377 7.20 -27.15 -28.85
N ALA A 378 6.30 -26.68 -29.72
CA ALA A 378 6.12 -25.25 -29.99
C ALA A 378 5.65 -24.48 -28.72
N ALA A 379 4.96 -25.16 -27.81
CA ALA A 379 4.54 -24.64 -26.52
C ALA A 379 5.65 -24.71 -25.43
N GLY A 380 6.82 -25.24 -25.75
CA GLY A 380 7.97 -25.35 -24.84
C GLY A 380 8.01 -26.63 -24.00
N PHE A 381 7.15 -27.61 -24.31
CA PHE A 381 7.16 -28.90 -23.63
C PHE A 381 8.18 -29.82 -24.31
N THR A 382 8.83 -30.71 -23.53
CA THR A 382 9.76 -31.72 -24.02
C THR A 382 9.23 -33.12 -23.83
N LEU A 383 9.62 -34.05 -24.75
CA LEU A 383 9.20 -35.44 -24.65
C LEU A 383 9.70 -36.08 -23.34
N ALA A 384 8.78 -36.65 -22.56
CA ALA A 384 9.14 -37.41 -21.39
C ALA A 384 9.97 -38.65 -21.78
N ASN A 385 11.29 -38.58 -21.57
CA ASN A 385 12.21 -39.66 -21.86
C ASN A 385 11.92 -40.85 -20.92
N THR A 386 11.49 -41.94 -21.48
CA THR A 386 11.63 -43.25 -20.83
C THR A 386 13.10 -43.67 -20.95
N HIS A 387 13.93 -43.35 -19.93
CA HIS A 387 15.19 -44.04 -19.82
C HIS A 387 14.95 -45.54 -19.64
N PRO A 388 15.48 -46.41 -20.48
CA PRO A 388 15.55 -47.84 -20.13
C PRO A 388 16.65 -47.97 -19.07
N ASN A 389 16.30 -48.64 -18.00
CA ASN A 389 17.11 -49.08 -16.89
C ASN A 389 18.64 -49.09 -17.06
N SER A 390 19.29 -48.55 -16.06
CA SER A 390 20.38 -49.27 -15.43
C SER A 390 20.07 -49.44 -13.96
#